data_d03e4534256fb9fd5cb4a57a06ed4c3d
#
_entry.id   d03e4534256fb9fd5cb4a57a06ed4c3d
#
_cell.length_a   1.000
_cell.length_b   1.000
_cell.length_c   1.000
_cell.angle_alpha   90.00
_cell.angle_beta   90.00
_cell.angle_gamma   90.00
#
_symmetry.space_group_name_H-M   'P 1'
#
loop_
_entity.id
_entity.type
_entity.pdbx_description
1 polymer ?
#
loop_
_entity_poly.entity_id
_entity_poly.type
_entity_poly.pdbx_seq_one_letter_code
_entity_poly.pdbx_strand_id
1 'polypeptide(L)'
;LKEGFNFDAIYTGYLGSEEQVNIVSDFFSAFGNNDNYIIVDPAMADNGKMYTGFTTDFAITMSQLCSKADIILPNISEACFMLNRKYVGENASLVTIKELLLELIKLGSKYAVITGVTLPKGELGFIGYDSSNKDFFMYGTKEVPIKSHGTGDVFASTFTGALMNDYSVFDALKIAADFTYLCIEDTYKDPNAVDYAVNFETQIPNLLKLLNR
;
A
#
# COMPACT_ATOMS: atom_id res chain seq x y z
N LEU A 1 -2.63 -15.93 22.08
CA LEU A 1 -2.56 -17.39 21.84
C LEU A 1 -3.39 -18.20 22.85
N LYS A 2 -3.39 -17.84 24.14
CA LYS A 2 -4.19 -18.55 25.15
C LYS A 2 -5.70 -18.26 25.06
N GLU A 3 -6.08 -17.14 24.48
CA GLU A 3 -7.46 -16.65 24.39
C GLU A 3 -8.20 -17.16 23.13
N GLY A 4 -7.51 -17.82 22.20
CA GLY A 4 -8.11 -18.39 20.99
C GLY A 4 -8.56 -17.37 19.95
N PHE A 5 -7.94 -16.19 19.91
CA PHE A 5 -8.25 -15.17 18.88
C PHE A 5 -7.79 -15.63 17.50
N ASN A 6 -8.66 -15.42 16.51
CA ASN A 6 -8.38 -15.58 15.09
C ASN A 6 -8.55 -14.21 14.40
N PHE A 7 -7.85 -14.02 13.31
CA PHE A 7 -7.89 -12.79 12.50
C PHE A 7 -8.21 -13.15 11.06
N ASP A 8 -9.12 -12.41 10.42
CA ASP A 8 -9.42 -12.57 8.99
C ASP A 8 -8.35 -11.87 8.14
N ALA A 9 -7.75 -10.81 8.66
CA ALA A 9 -6.58 -10.15 8.09
C ALA A 9 -5.66 -9.58 9.17
N ILE A 10 -4.37 -9.50 8.84
CA ILE A 10 -3.35 -8.80 9.63
C ILE A 10 -2.73 -7.75 8.70
N TYR A 11 -2.99 -6.47 9.01
CA TYR A 11 -2.46 -5.36 8.25
C TYR A 11 -1.46 -4.56 9.08
N THR A 12 -0.35 -4.17 8.44
CA THR A 12 0.64 -3.27 9.04
C THR A 12 0.93 -2.10 8.10
N GLY A 13 0.96 -0.90 8.67
CA GLY A 13 1.49 0.32 8.07
C GLY A 13 2.83 0.70 8.68
N TYR A 14 2.98 1.98 9.06
CA TYR A 14 4.21 2.51 9.62
C TYR A 14 4.69 1.76 10.87
N LEU A 15 5.93 1.28 10.83
CA LEU A 15 6.66 0.69 11.95
C LEU A 15 7.91 1.52 12.23
N GLY A 16 8.05 2.01 13.45
CA GLY A 16 9.05 3.02 13.81
C GLY A 16 10.46 2.49 14.09
N SER A 17 10.68 1.17 14.14
CA SER A 17 11.98 0.58 14.42
C SER A 17 12.07 -0.87 13.93
N GLU A 18 13.30 -1.37 13.75
CA GLU A 18 13.58 -2.78 13.44
C GLU A 18 13.04 -3.72 14.53
N GLU A 19 13.04 -3.28 15.79
CA GLU A 19 12.46 -4.06 16.90
C GLU A 19 10.95 -4.27 16.67
N GLN A 20 10.21 -3.23 16.27
CA GLN A 20 8.80 -3.33 15.94
C GLN A 20 8.56 -4.26 14.74
N VAL A 21 9.41 -4.16 13.70
CA VAL A 21 9.34 -5.07 12.55
C VAL A 21 9.52 -6.53 12.99
N ASN A 22 10.47 -6.81 13.90
CA ASN A 22 10.70 -8.16 14.42
C ASN A 22 9.51 -8.66 15.26
N ILE A 23 8.94 -7.83 16.13
CA ILE A 23 7.74 -8.17 16.91
C ILE A 23 6.57 -8.52 15.98
N VAL A 24 6.35 -7.73 14.93
CA VAL A 24 5.30 -7.98 13.94
C VAL A 24 5.59 -9.25 13.13
N SER A 25 6.84 -9.50 12.78
CA SER A 25 7.26 -10.72 12.11
C SER A 25 6.96 -11.98 12.93
N ASP A 26 7.17 -11.91 14.25
CA ASP A 26 6.80 -12.98 15.18
C ASP A 26 5.28 -13.14 15.28
N PHE A 27 4.55 -12.02 15.26
CA PHE A 27 3.10 -12.02 15.23
C PHE A 27 2.55 -12.71 13.97
N PHE A 28 3.12 -12.41 12.78
CA PHE A 28 2.77 -13.09 11.53
C PHE A 28 3.01 -14.61 11.64
N SER A 29 4.13 -15.01 12.25
CA SER A 29 4.46 -16.41 12.43
C SER A 29 3.51 -17.14 13.40
N ALA A 30 2.94 -16.40 14.36
CA ALA A 30 2.03 -16.94 15.37
C ALA A 30 0.56 -17.01 14.92
N PHE A 31 0.11 -16.08 14.07
CA PHE A 31 -1.29 -15.89 13.71
C PHE A 31 -1.57 -16.00 12.21
N GLY A 32 -0.54 -15.92 11.35
CA GLY A 32 -0.67 -16.13 9.93
C GLY A 32 -1.04 -17.59 9.62
N ASN A 33 -1.99 -17.79 8.72
CA ASN A 33 -2.45 -19.10 8.26
C ASN A 33 -3.05 -18.98 6.85
N ASN A 34 -3.53 -20.09 6.27
CA ASN A 34 -4.07 -20.10 4.91
C ASN A 34 -5.45 -19.44 4.77
N ASP A 35 -6.11 -19.15 5.90
CA ASP A 35 -7.49 -18.62 5.92
C ASP A 35 -7.53 -17.11 6.19
N ASN A 36 -6.37 -16.47 6.46
CA ASN A 36 -6.28 -15.04 6.66
C ASN A 36 -5.31 -14.38 5.67
N TYR A 37 -5.43 -13.06 5.51
CA TYR A 37 -4.50 -12.27 4.69
C TYR A 37 -3.48 -11.56 5.58
N ILE A 38 -2.21 -11.62 5.19
CA ILE A 38 -1.15 -10.76 5.73
C ILE A 38 -0.87 -9.67 4.70
N ILE A 39 -1.10 -8.40 5.08
CA ILE A 39 -0.97 -7.24 4.21
C ILE A 39 0.06 -6.30 4.82
N VAL A 40 1.09 -5.94 4.05
CA VAL A 40 2.15 -5.02 4.50
C VAL A 40 2.20 -3.80 3.60
N ASP A 41 1.96 -2.62 4.18
CA ASP A 41 2.36 -1.32 3.64
C ASP A 41 3.72 -0.97 4.27
N PRO A 42 4.81 -1.00 3.50
CA PRO A 42 6.16 -0.81 4.04
C PRO A 42 6.51 0.67 4.25
N ALA A 43 5.60 1.46 4.80
CA ALA A 43 5.66 2.89 4.98
C ALA A 43 6.99 3.39 5.61
N MET A 44 8.01 3.64 4.80
CA MET A 44 9.35 4.02 5.25
C MET A 44 10.05 5.08 4.41
N ALA A 45 9.51 5.39 3.23
CA ALA A 45 10.18 6.30 2.28
C ALA A 45 9.19 6.97 1.33
N ASP A 46 9.54 8.14 0.84
CA ASP A 46 8.80 8.84 -0.21
C ASP A 46 9.75 9.72 -1.04
N ASN A 47 9.43 9.96 -2.33
CA ASN A 47 10.20 10.84 -3.22
C ASN A 47 11.71 10.52 -3.27
N GLY A 48 12.07 9.23 -3.23
CA GLY A 48 13.45 8.75 -3.24
C GLY A 48 14.22 9.00 -1.95
N LYS A 49 13.54 9.32 -0.85
CA LYS A 49 14.16 9.57 0.45
C LYS A 49 13.49 8.73 1.53
N MET A 50 14.30 8.15 2.39
CA MET A 50 13.78 7.51 3.60
C MET A 50 13.25 8.54 4.58
N TYR A 51 12.25 8.16 5.37
CA TYR A 51 11.76 9.00 6.45
C TYR A 51 12.84 9.21 7.51
N THR A 52 12.72 10.30 8.27
CA THR A 52 13.71 10.66 9.29
C THR A 52 13.90 9.51 10.28
N GLY A 53 15.14 9.12 10.47
CA GLY A 53 15.54 8.06 11.41
C GLY A 53 15.63 6.67 10.80
N PHE A 54 15.18 6.45 9.57
CA PHE A 54 15.34 5.16 8.89
C PHE A 54 16.64 5.08 8.08
N THR A 55 17.13 3.86 7.94
CA THR A 55 18.39 3.54 7.25
C THR A 55 18.16 2.47 6.17
N THR A 56 19.16 2.23 5.35
CA THR A 56 19.12 1.12 4.38
C THR A 56 18.96 -0.24 5.06
N ASP A 57 19.48 -0.42 6.29
CA ASP A 57 19.32 -1.66 7.06
C ASP A 57 17.86 -1.86 7.46
N PHE A 58 17.15 -0.78 7.80
CA PHE A 58 15.70 -0.83 8.03
C PHE A 58 14.94 -1.31 6.78
N ALA A 59 15.33 -0.85 5.59
CA ALA A 59 14.69 -1.32 4.34
C ALA A 59 14.93 -2.82 4.08
N ILE A 60 16.09 -3.35 4.46
CA ILE A 60 16.38 -4.79 4.39
C ILE A 60 15.48 -5.56 5.37
N THR A 61 15.36 -5.09 6.61
CA THR A 61 14.49 -5.71 7.62
C THR A 61 13.03 -5.65 7.19
N MET A 62 12.58 -4.54 6.60
CA MET A 62 11.23 -4.40 6.05
C MET A 62 10.99 -5.35 4.87
N SER A 63 11.97 -5.56 3.98
CA SER A 63 11.85 -6.52 2.87
C SER A 63 11.70 -7.96 3.38
N GLN A 64 12.34 -8.31 4.50
CA GLN A 64 12.16 -9.60 5.16
C GLN A 64 10.75 -9.75 5.76
N LEU A 65 10.17 -8.69 6.33
CA LEU A 65 8.78 -8.70 6.77
C LEU A 65 7.83 -8.91 5.57
N CYS A 66 8.03 -8.17 4.50
CA CYS A 66 7.25 -8.28 3.25
C CYS A 66 7.31 -9.69 2.64
N SER A 67 8.40 -10.43 2.84
CA SER A 67 8.51 -11.82 2.36
C SER A 67 7.53 -12.80 3.03
N LYS A 68 6.95 -12.42 4.17
CA LYS A 68 5.94 -13.18 4.90
C LYS A 68 4.51 -12.76 4.59
N ALA A 69 4.33 -11.71 3.80
CA ALA A 69 3.02 -11.16 3.46
C ALA A 69 2.42 -11.83 2.22
N ASP A 70 1.09 -11.93 2.19
CA ASP A 70 0.35 -12.29 0.98
C ASP A 70 0.33 -11.14 -0.02
N ILE A 71 0.20 -9.90 0.49
CA ILE A 71 0.05 -8.69 -0.31
C ILE A 71 0.98 -7.61 0.24
N ILE A 72 1.76 -6.97 -0.64
CA ILE A 72 2.60 -5.83 -0.30
C ILE A 72 2.21 -4.61 -1.12
N LEU A 73 2.20 -3.43 -0.48
CA LEU A 73 1.71 -2.16 -1.05
C LEU A 73 2.77 -1.06 -1.06
N PRO A 74 4.02 -1.30 -1.51
CA PRO A 74 5.03 -0.25 -1.53
C PRO A 74 4.70 0.88 -2.52
N ASN A 75 5.16 2.10 -2.24
CA ASN A 75 5.35 3.12 -3.27
C ASN A 75 6.64 2.86 -4.07
N ILE A 76 6.91 3.70 -5.09
CA ILE A 76 8.11 3.54 -5.95
C ILE A 76 9.43 3.64 -5.15
N SER A 77 9.48 4.54 -4.16
CA SER A 77 10.68 4.74 -3.33
C SER A 77 10.96 3.52 -2.47
N GLU A 78 9.93 3.02 -1.81
CA GLU A 78 9.99 1.83 -0.96
C GLU A 78 10.38 0.59 -1.76
N ALA A 79 9.76 0.39 -2.93
CA ALA A 79 10.11 -0.68 -3.85
C ALA A 79 11.60 -0.65 -4.22
N CYS A 80 12.13 0.53 -4.54
CA CYS A 80 13.55 0.70 -4.87
C CYS A 80 14.46 0.39 -3.66
N PHE A 81 14.12 0.90 -2.46
CA PHE A 81 14.92 0.66 -1.25
C PHE A 81 14.91 -0.83 -0.85
N MET A 82 13.74 -1.46 -0.85
CA MET A 82 13.60 -2.89 -0.54
C MET A 82 14.40 -3.78 -1.48
N LEU A 83 14.51 -3.40 -2.75
CA LEU A 83 15.27 -4.11 -3.78
C LEU A 83 16.74 -3.67 -3.88
N ASN A 84 17.19 -2.77 -3.01
CA ASN A 84 18.53 -2.14 -3.08
C ASN A 84 18.82 -1.57 -4.47
N ARG A 85 17.82 -0.93 -5.09
CA ARG A 85 17.93 -0.25 -6.39
C ARG A 85 18.01 1.26 -6.23
N LYS A 86 18.66 1.90 -7.20
CA LYS A 86 18.59 3.37 -7.29
C LYS A 86 17.15 3.79 -7.58
N TYR A 87 16.70 4.83 -6.90
CA TYR A 87 15.38 5.43 -7.14
C TYR A 87 15.21 5.84 -8.61
N VAL A 88 14.12 5.40 -9.21
CA VAL A 88 13.84 5.55 -10.64
C VAL A 88 13.00 6.81 -10.98
N GLY A 89 12.57 7.56 -9.96
CA GLY A 89 11.72 8.75 -10.12
C GLY A 89 10.22 8.42 -10.18
N GLU A 90 9.39 9.41 -9.86
CA GLU A 90 7.92 9.28 -9.88
C GLU A 90 7.36 9.06 -11.29
N ASN A 91 8.05 9.57 -12.31
CA ASN A 91 7.67 9.41 -13.73
C ASN A 91 8.34 8.18 -14.37
N ALA A 92 8.65 7.15 -13.58
CA ALA A 92 9.23 5.92 -14.10
C ALA A 92 8.31 5.30 -15.16
N SER A 93 8.92 4.71 -16.20
CA SER A 93 8.15 4.07 -17.26
C SER A 93 7.35 2.85 -16.74
N LEU A 94 6.24 2.54 -17.39
CA LEU A 94 5.46 1.33 -17.06
C LEU A 94 6.31 0.05 -17.16
N VAL A 95 7.29 0.02 -18.05
CA VAL A 95 8.24 -1.10 -18.17
C VAL A 95 9.06 -1.21 -16.89
N THR A 96 9.63 -0.11 -16.41
CA THR A 96 10.44 -0.07 -15.19
C THR A 96 9.61 -0.49 -13.96
N ILE A 97 8.36 0.00 -13.85
CA ILE A 97 7.47 -0.39 -12.74
C ILE A 97 7.16 -1.90 -12.78
N LYS A 98 6.90 -2.46 -13.97
CA LYS A 98 6.68 -3.90 -14.12
C LYS A 98 7.92 -4.73 -13.76
N GLU A 99 9.12 -4.26 -14.09
CA GLU A 99 10.37 -4.90 -13.67
C GLU A 99 10.50 -4.91 -12.14
N LEU A 100 10.23 -3.78 -11.46
CA LEU A 100 10.24 -3.71 -10.00
C LEU A 100 9.24 -4.70 -9.39
N LEU A 101 8.01 -4.78 -9.92
CA LEU A 101 6.99 -5.73 -9.46
C LEU A 101 7.45 -7.19 -9.57
N LEU A 102 8.07 -7.56 -10.70
CA LEU A 102 8.62 -8.91 -10.90
C LEU A 102 9.78 -9.23 -9.94
N GLU A 103 10.51 -8.23 -9.48
CA GLU A 103 11.55 -8.42 -8.46
C GLU A 103 10.95 -8.48 -7.05
N LEU A 104 9.98 -7.64 -6.73
CA LEU A 104 9.28 -7.66 -5.44
C LEU A 104 8.62 -9.01 -5.18
N ILE A 105 7.97 -9.60 -6.17
CA ILE A 105 7.33 -10.94 -6.05
C ILE A 105 8.35 -12.03 -5.68
N LYS A 106 9.60 -11.90 -6.06
CA LYS A 106 10.64 -12.87 -5.67
C LYS A 106 10.97 -12.84 -4.17
N LEU A 107 10.53 -11.80 -3.44
CA LEU A 107 10.63 -11.76 -1.99
C LEU A 107 9.72 -12.81 -1.32
N GLY A 108 8.58 -13.18 -1.95
CA GLY A 108 7.73 -14.26 -1.45
C GLY A 108 6.22 -13.95 -1.45
N SER A 109 5.81 -12.70 -1.61
CA SER A 109 4.39 -12.32 -1.60
C SER A 109 3.62 -12.86 -2.82
N LYS A 110 2.31 -13.07 -2.65
CA LYS A 110 1.41 -13.47 -3.73
C LYS A 110 1.03 -12.32 -4.64
N TYR A 111 0.82 -11.15 -4.05
CA TYR A 111 0.54 -9.91 -4.77
C TYR A 111 1.57 -8.85 -4.40
N ALA A 112 2.11 -8.16 -5.39
CA ALA A 112 2.85 -6.93 -5.20
C ALA A 112 2.13 -5.80 -5.94
N VAL A 113 1.90 -4.66 -5.26
CA VAL A 113 1.20 -3.51 -5.82
C VAL A 113 2.03 -2.26 -5.54
N ILE A 114 2.55 -1.62 -6.58
CA ILE A 114 3.23 -0.33 -6.45
C ILE A 114 2.19 0.77 -6.56
N THR A 115 2.09 1.58 -5.50
CA THR A 115 1.16 2.72 -5.38
C THR A 115 1.85 4.04 -5.78
N GLY A 116 1.05 5.08 -6.01
CA GLY A 116 1.57 6.40 -6.38
C GLY A 116 2.21 6.45 -7.77
N VAL A 117 1.77 5.60 -8.69
CA VAL A 117 2.32 5.52 -10.05
C VAL A 117 1.59 6.52 -10.96
N THR A 118 2.37 7.35 -11.66
CA THR A 118 1.82 8.18 -12.74
C THR A 118 1.49 7.29 -13.94
N LEU A 119 0.22 7.27 -14.30
CA LEU A 119 -0.31 6.50 -15.42
C LEU A 119 -0.52 7.40 -16.65
N PRO A 120 -0.72 6.83 -17.86
CA PRO A 120 -1.08 7.58 -19.04
C PRO A 120 -2.30 8.50 -18.82
N LYS A 121 -2.38 9.59 -19.55
CA LYS A 121 -3.47 10.59 -19.49
C LYS A 121 -3.50 11.48 -18.24
N GLY A 122 -2.43 11.51 -17.44
CA GLY A 122 -2.37 12.33 -16.22
C GLY A 122 -3.20 11.72 -15.09
N GLU A 123 -3.29 10.41 -15.03
CA GLU A 123 -3.88 9.67 -13.93
C GLU A 123 -2.79 9.32 -12.90
N LEU A 124 -3.17 9.27 -11.64
CA LEU A 124 -2.36 8.74 -10.53
C LEU A 124 -3.04 7.48 -10.00
N GLY A 125 -2.26 6.43 -9.77
CA GLY A 125 -2.87 5.18 -9.36
C GLY A 125 -1.88 4.13 -8.89
N PHE A 126 -2.18 2.88 -9.22
CA PHE A 126 -1.34 1.73 -8.89
C PHE A 126 -1.15 0.79 -10.08
N ILE A 127 -0.08 0.03 -10.01
CA ILE A 127 0.16 -1.15 -10.87
C ILE A 127 0.45 -2.32 -9.95
N GLY A 128 -0.24 -3.44 -10.16
CA GLY A 128 -0.04 -4.66 -9.42
C GLY A 128 0.33 -5.84 -10.31
N TYR A 129 0.85 -6.88 -9.66
CA TYR A 129 1.14 -8.17 -10.26
C TYR A 129 0.60 -9.30 -9.36
N ASP A 130 -0.16 -10.21 -9.96
CA ASP A 130 -0.61 -11.47 -9.35
C ASP A 130 0.33 -12.60 -9.77
N SER A 131 1.08 -13.15 -8.82
CA SER A 131 2.02 -14.24 -9.09
C SER A 131 1.34 -15.56 -9.44
N SER A 132 0.08 -15.74 -9.01
CA SER A 132 -0.69 -16.96 -9.27
C SER A 132 -1.13 -17.05 -10.73
N ASN A 133 -1.62 -15.94 -11.27
CA ASN A 133 -2.08 -15.84 -12.66
C ASN A 133 -0.99 -15.35 -13.61
N LYS A 134 0.12 -14.82 -13.06
CA LYS A 134 1.22 -14.18 -13.79
C LYS A 134 0.75 -12.98 -14.61
N ASP A 135 -0.19 -12.22 -14.07
CA ASP A 135 -0.83 -11.12 -14.76
C ASP A 135 -0.59 -9.78 -14.08
N PHE A 136 -0.41 -8.73 -14.90
CA PHE A 136 -0.38 -7.35 -14.42
C PHE A 136 -1.76 -6.74 -14.50
N PHE A 137 -2.07 -5.93 -13.49
CA PHE A 137 -3.27 -5.11 -13.48
C PHE A 137 -2.93 -3.68 -13.07
N MET A 138 -3.74 -2.72 -13.47
CA MET A 138 -3.54 -1.31 -13.11
C MET A 138 -4.88 -0.58 -13.05
N TYR A 139 -4.91 0.46 -12.23
CA TYR A 139 -6.04 1.38 -12.16
C TYR A 139 -5.54 2.74 -11.69
N GLY A 140 -6.14 3.82 -12.18
CA GLY A 140 -5.84 5.18 -11.80
C GLY A 140 -7.07 6.06 -11.75
N THR A 141 -6.94 7.12 -10.99
CA THR A 141 -7.91 8.20 -10.87
C THR A 141 -7.27 9.48 -11.39
N LYS A 142 -8.06 10.53 -11.59
CA LYS A 142 -7.54 11.83 -11.95
C LYS A 142 -6.57 12.34 -10.88
N GLU A 143 -5.40 12.82 -11.28
CA GLU A 143 -4.47 13.45 -10.35
C GLU A 143 -5.04 14.77 -9.83
N VAL A 144 -4.99 14.97 -8.51
CA VAL A 144 -5.34 16.24 -7.86
C VAL A 144 -4.04 16.98 -7.54
N PRO A 145 -3.88 18.26 -7.89
CA PRO A 145 -2.62 19.00 -7.77
C PRO A 145 -2.33 19.45 -6.33
N ILE A 146 -2.32 18.51 -5.39
CA ILE A 146 -2.01 18.74 -3.97
C ILE A 146 -1.13 17.60 -3.46
N LYS A 147 -0.19 17.92 -2.58
CA LYS A 147 0.53 16.92 -1.78
C LYS A 147 -0.14 16.82 -0.43
N SER A 148 -0.55 15.63 -0.06
CA SER A 148 -1.18 15.35 1.24
C SER A 148 -0.49 14.17 1.89
N HIS A 149 -0.42 14.19 3.22
CA HIS A 149 0.07 13.08 4.03
C HIS A 149 -1.10 12.16 4.43
N GLY A 150 -0.82 10.90 4.77
CA GLY A 150 -1.83 9.94 5.22
C GLY A 150 -2.64 9.27 4.09
N THR A 151 -2.37 9.60 2.83
CA THR A 151 -3.05 8.97 1.67
C THR A 151 -2.76 7.48 1.57
N GLY A 152 -1.53 7.05 1.88
CA GLY A 152 -1.14 5.64 1.95
C GLY A 152 -1.95 4.88 2.99
N ASP A 153 -2.08 5.45 4.20
CA ASP A 153 -2.85 4.84 5.29
C ASP A 153 -4.34 4.70 4.93
N VAL A 154 -4.94 5.74 4.33
CA VAL A 154 -6.32 5.70 3.84
C VAL A 154 -6.49 4.63 2.77
N PHE A 155 -5.57 4.57 1.80
CA PHE A 155 -5.59 3.59 0.73
C PHE A 155 -5.51 2.17 1.27
N ALA A 156 -4.49 1.86 2.06
CA ALA A 156 -4.24 0.51 2.56
C ALA A 156 -5.31 0.02 3.54
N SER A 157 -5.82 0.92 4.41
CA SER A 157 -6.92 0.60 5.31
C SER A 157 -8.23 0.33 4.56
N THR A 158 -8.54 1.15 3.54
CA THR A 158 -9.72 0.96 2.69
C THR A 158 -9.62 -0.32 1.88
N PHE A 159 -8.45 -0.60 1.29
CA PHE A 159 -8.18 -1.84 0.59
C PHE A 159 -8.42 -3.06 1.48
N THR A 160 -7.81 -3.06 2.68
CA THR A 160 -7.99 -4.16 3.65
C THR A 160 -9.46 -4.33 4.02
N GLY A 161 -10.15 -3.23 4.31
CA GLY A 161 -11.59 -3.27 4.64
C GLY A 161 -12.45 -3.79 3.50
N ALA A 162 -12.20 -3.41 2.26
CA ALA A 162 -12.92 -3.91 1.09
C ALA A 162 -12.64 -5.40 0.85
N LEU A 163 -11.37 -5.83 0.97
CA LEU A 163 -10.99 -7.24 0.85
C LEU A 163 -11.73 -8.12 1.88
N MET A 164 -11.88 -7.64 3.13
CA MET A 164 -12.64 -8.30 4.20
C MET A 164 -14.16 -8.21 4.00
N ASN A 165 -14.63 -7.53 2.99
CA ASN A 165 -16.02 -7.51 2.54
C ASN A 165 -16.22 -8.28 1.21
N ASP A 166 -15.41 -9.31 0.98
CA ASP A 166 -15.49 -10.26 -0.12
C ASP A 166 -15.25 -9.68 -1.53
N TYR A 167 -14.65 -8.48 -1.62
CA TYR A 167 -14.21 -7.97 -2.92
C TYR A 167 -12.94 -8.69 -3.39
N SER A 168 -12.81 -8.86 -4.70
CA SER A 168 -11.55 -9.34 -5.28
C SER A 168 -10.39 -8.37 -4.95
N VAL A 169 -9.14 -8.86 -4.99
CA VAL A 169 -7.97 -7.99 -4.74
C VAL A 169 -7.99 -6.77 -5.66
N PHE A 170 -8.32 -6.95 -6.95
CA PHE A 170 -8.40 -5.83 -7.89
C PHE A 170 -9.53 -4.86 -7.57
N ASP A 171 -10.74 -5.35 -7.27
CA ASP A 171 -11.88 -4.48 -6.95
C ASP A 171 -11.67 -3.75 -5.61
N ALA A 172 -11.09 -4.40 -4.61
CA ALA A 172 -10.74 -3.79 -3.34
C ALA A 172 -9.71 -2.65 -3.52
N LEU A 173 -8.67 -2.86 -4.35
CA LEU A 173 -7.69 -1.83 -4.70
C LEU A 173 -8.33 -0.66 -5.46
N LYS A 174 -9.27 -0.96 -6.37
CA LYS A 174 -10.03 0.06 -7.10
C LYS A 174 -10.87 0.90 -6.16
N ILE A 175 -11.60 0.29 -5.22
CA ILE A 175 -12.38 0.99 -4.19
C ILE A 175 -11.45 1.87 -3.34
N ALA A 176 -10.28 1.37 -2.96
CA ALA A 176 -9.30 2.13 -2.20
C ALA A 176 -8.79 3.35 -2.98
N ALA A 177 -8.49 3.21 -4.27
CA ALA A 177 -8.06 4.31 -5.13
C ALA A 177 -9.16 5.37 -5.29
N ASP A 178 -10.39 4.95 -5.59
CA ASP A 178 -11.54 5.84 -5.76
C ASP A 178 -11.84 6.61 -4.45
N PHE A 179 -11.81 5.92 -3.30
CA PHE A 179 -12.03 6.57 -2.01
C PHE A 179 -10.91 7.54 -1.64
N THR A 180 -9.66 7.15 -1.81
CA THR A 180 -8.50 8.02 -1.56
C THR A 180 -8.55 9.27 -2.44
N TYR A 181 -8.92 9.12 -3.73
CA TYR A 181 -9.13 10.24 -4.63
C TYR A 181 -10.19 11.22 -4.09
N LEU A 182 -11.34 10.72 -3.62
CA LEU A 182 -12.41 11.55 -3.05
C LEU A 182 -11.91 12.31 -1.81
N CYS A 183 -11.13 11.68 -0.95
CA CYS A 183 -10.54 12.31 0.23
C CYS A 183 -9.56 13.43 -0.17
N ILE A 184 -8.70 13.19 -1.16
CA ILE A 184 -7.74 14.19 -1.65
C ILE A 184 -8.48 15.35 -2.34
N GLU A 185 -9.50 15.07 -3.13
CA GLU A 185 -10.31 16.09 -3.82
C GLU A 185 -11.07 16.96 -2.83
N ASP A 186 -11.61 16.39 -1.76
CA ASP A 186 -12.28 17.11 -0.68
C ASP A 186 -11.30 18.02 0.07
N THR A 187 -10.14 17.48 0.43
CA THR A 187 -9.05 18.23 1.06
C THR A 187 -8.60 19.41 0.19
N TYR A 188 -8.46 19.20 -1.11
CA TYR A 188 -8.06 20.26 -2.06
C TYR A 188 -9.07 21.42 -2.14
N LYS A 189 -10.35 21.12 -1.95
CA LYS A 189 -11.44 22.11 -1.98
C LYS A 189 -11.66 22.82 -0.66
N ASP A 190 -11.14 22.29 0.44
CA ASP A 190 -11.32 22.85 1.78
C ASP A 190 -10.27 23.93 2.07
N PRO A 191 -10.67 25.22 2.21
CA PRO A 191 -9.74 26.29 2.52
C PRO A 191 -9.15 26.20 3.95
N ASN A 192 -9.69 25.35 4.81
CA ASN A 192 -9.21 25.10 6.18
C ASN A 192 -8.48 23.76 6.30
N ALA A 193 -8.24 23.07 5.20
CA ALA A 193 -7.54 21.79 5.23
C ALA A 193 -6.13 21.96 5.83
N VAL A 194 -5.73 20.95 6.58
CA VAL A 194 -4.37 20.86 7.12
C VAL A 194 -3.47 20.12 6.12
N ASP A 195 -2.21 20.49 6.07
CA ASP A 195 -1.25 19.92 5.12
C ASP A 195 -0.69 18.56 5.55
N TYR A 196 -0.95 18.13 6.78
CA TYR A 196 -0.46 16.87 7.36
C TYR A 196 -1.50 15.72 7.34
N ALA A 197 -2.69 15.90 6.81
CA ALA A 197 -3.75 14.90 6.74
C ALA A 197 -4.69 15.12 5.56
N VAL A 198 -5.50 14.11 5.22
CA VAL A 198 -6.61 14.21 4.25
C VAL A 198 -7.96 14.14 4.95
N ASN A 199 -8.97 14.84 4.41
CA ASN A 199 -10.34 14.86 4.90
C ASN A 199 -11.05 13.54 4.53
N PHE A 200 -10.83 12.48 5.29
CA PHE A 200 -11.45 11.18 4.99
C PHE A 200 -12.81 10.99 5.68
N GLU A 201 -13.04 11.62 6.84
CA GLU A 201 -14.26 11.42 7.63
C GLU A 201 -15.50 11.90 6.89
N THR A 202 -15.41 13.03 6.20
CA THR A 202 -16.50 13.60 5.39
C THR A 202 -16.85 12.71 4.21
N GLN A 203 -15.93 11.87 3.76
CA GLN A 203 -16.07 10.97 2.61
C GLN A 203 -16.57 9.57 2.98
N ILE A 204 -16.69 9.22 4.27
CA ILE A 204 -17.22 7.91 4.71
C ILE A 204 -18.54 7.53 4.05
N PRO A 205 -19.54 8.44 3.89
CA PRO A 205 -20.78 8.10 3.19
C PRO A 205 -20.57 7.67 1.72
N ASN A 206 -19.52 8.18 1.07
CA ASN A 206 -19.16 7.78 -0.29
C ASN A 206 -18.43 6.43 -0.31
N LEU A 207 -17.61 6.13 0.71
CA LEU A 207 -17.05 4.79 0.90
C LEU A 207 -18.16 3.73 1.00
N LEU A 208 -19.21 3.98 1.79
CA LEU A 208 -20.34 3.05 1.90
C LEU A 208 -21.01 2.80 0.54
N LYS A 209 -21.16 3.82 -0.29
CA LYS A 209 -21.70 3.66 -1.66
C LYS A 209 -20.77 2.85 -2.55
N LEU A 210 -19.43 3.07 -2.46
CA LEU A 210 -18.44 2.28 -3.20
C LEU A 210 -18.48 0.80 -2.80
N LEU A 211 -18.79 0.52 -1.54
CA LEU A 211 -18.98 -0.82 -0.98
C LEU A 211 -20.41 -1.37 -1.20
N ASN A 212 -21.28 -0.70 -1.96
CA ASN A 212 -22.67 -1.09 -2.20
C ASN A 212 -23.47 -1.30 -0.88
N ARG A 213 -23.25 -0.44 0.11
CA ARG A 213 -23.87 -0.48 1.45
C ARG A 213 -24.59 0.80 1.79
#